data_942e4f67e3a6903170e68d1355f4776b
#
_entry.id   942e4f67e3a6903170e68d1355f4776b
#
_cell.length_a   1.000
_cell.length_b   1.000
_cell.length_c   1.000
_cell.angle_alpha   90.00
_cell.angle_beta   90.00
_cell.angle_gamma   90.00
#
_symmetry.space_group_name_H-M   'P 1'
#
loop_
_entity.id
_entity.type
_entity.pdbx_description
1 polymer ?
#
loop_
_entity_poly.entity_id
_entity_poly.type
_entity_poly.pdbx_seq_one_letter_code
_entity_poly.pdbx_strand_id
1 'polypeptide(L)'
;MRKLVGRNFGTFRKAKGFTQESFAEASGFTQQYISDLERGRRNPTVVTLFELANTLGVSHVDLVTPDDEARSERTKSSKRR
;
A
#
# COMPACT_ATOMS: atom_id res chain seq x y z
N MET A 1 -11.76 5.62 -0.44
CA MET A 1 -10.78 4.71 -1.07
C MET A 1 -9.38 5.31 -1.19
N ARG A 2 -9.27 6.53 -1.70
CA ARG A 2 -7.94 7.14 -1.86
C ARG A 2 -7.19 7.29 -0.55
N LYS A 3 -7.89 7.71 0.52
CA LYS A 3 -7.25 7.88 1.82
C LYS A 3 -6.85 6.54 2.42
N LEU A 4 -7.67 5.53 2.23
CA LEU A 4 -7.37 4.18 2.71
C LEU A 4 -6.11 3.65 2.03
N VAL A 5 -6.06 3.73 0.71
CA VAL A 5 -4.91 3.27 -0.06
C VAL A 5 -3.65 4.03 0.36
N GLY A 6 -3.76 5.35 0.48
CA GLY A 6 -2.61 6.16 0.86
C GLY A 6 -2.07 5.79 2.23
N ARG A 7 -2.97 5.61 3.20
CA ARG A 7 -2.55 5.22 4.54
C ARG A 7 -1.93 3.84 4.56
N ASN A 8 -2.56 2.88 3.89
CA ASN A 8 -2.03 1.52 3.84
C ASN A 8 -0.66 1.51 3.16
N PHE A 9 -0.54 2.23 2.06
CA PHE A 9 0.73 2.31 1.36
C PHE A 9 1.83 2.86 2.29
N GLY A 10 1.53 3.95 2.98
CA GLY A 10 2.50 4.56 3.88
C GLY A 10 2.93 3.61 4.99
N THR A 11 1.97 2.86 5.53
CA THR A 11 2.24 1.89 6.58
C THR A 11 3.19 0.80 6.09
N PHE A 12 2.89 0.22 4.93
CA PHE A 12 3.74 -0.84 4.37
C PHE A 12 5.11 -0.29 3.95
N ARG A 13 5.13 0.92 3.38
CA ARG A 13 6.38 1.53 2.96
C ARG A 13 7.34 1.66 4.15
N LYS A 14 6.84 2.19 5.26
CA LYS A 14 7.66 2.37 6.46
C LYS A 14 8.07 1.02 7.04
N ALA A 15 7.16 0.07 7.06
CA ALA A 15 7.45 -1.26 7.58
C ALA A 15 8.54 -1.96 6.80
N LYS A 16 8.63 -1.68 5.49
CA LYS A 16 9.65 -2.28 4.64
C LYS A 16 10.94 -1.46 4.62
N GLY A 17 11.00 -0.38 5.38
CA GLY A 17 12.22 0.42 5.50
C GLY A 17 12.45 1.44 4.40
N PHE A 18 11.44 1.73 3.59
CA PHE A 18 11.56 2.74 2.54
C PHE A 18 11.20 4.12 3.05
N THR A 19 11.99 5.11 2.62
CA THR A 19 11.54 6.51 2.66
C THR A 19 10.72 6.77 1.41
N GLN A 20 10.02 7.90 1.36
CA GLN A 20 9.31 8.26 0.14
C GLN A 20 10.27 8.38 -1.04
N GLU A 21 11.44 8.96 -0.79
CA GLU A 21 12.44 9.15 -1.83
C GLU A 21 13.01 7.81 -2.32
N SER A 22 13.38 6.93 -1.39
CA SER A 22 13.96 5.65 -1.78
C SER A 22 12.95 4.77 -2.49
N PHE A 23 11.68 4.84 -2.08
CA PHE A 23 10.64 4.08 -2.77
C PHE A 23 10.43 4.62 -4.18
N ALA A 24 10.44 5.95 -4.34
CA ALA A 24 10.31 6.55 -5.67
C ALA A 24 11.41 6.03 -6.59
N GLU A 25 12.64 5.99 -6.09
CA GLU A 25 13.76 5.48 -6.87
C GLU A 25 13.58 4.01 -7.26
N ALA A 26 13.14 3.19 -6.30
CA ALA A 26 13.00 1.77 -6.53
C ALA A 26 11.85 1.44 -7.49
N SER A 27 10.78 2.23 -7.45
CA SER A 27 9.56 1.93 -8.20
C SER A 27 9.49 2.60 -9.55
N GLY A 28 10.27 3.67 -9.76
CA GLY A 28 10.17 4.47 -10.97
C GLY A 28 9.11 5.56 -10.92
N PHE A 29 8.35 5.65 -9.83
CA PHE A 29 7.42 6.75 -9.62
C PHE A 29 8.19 7.97 -9.11
N THR A 30 7.58 9.15 -9.25
CA THR A 30 8.19 10.36 -8.70
C THR A 30 7.92 10.45 -7.21
N GLN A 31 8.78 11.15 -6.49
CA GLN A 31 8.56 11.37 -5.06
C GLN A 31 7.27 12.17 -4.84
N GLN A 32 6.98 13.10 -5.74
CA GLN A 32 5.75 13.88 -5.65
C GLN A 32 4.52 12.97 -5.73
N TYR A 33 4.55 11.99 -6.65
CA TYR A 33 3.45 11.05 -6.77
C TYR A 33 3.27 10.26 -5.46
N ILE A 34 4.37 9.76 -4.90
CA ILE A 34 4.32 8.99 -3.67
C ILE A 34 3.76 9.84 -2.52
N SER A 35 4.22 11.07 -2.41
CA SER A 35 3.74 11.99 -1.38
C SER A 35 2.23 12.23 -1.53
N ASP A 36 1.79 12.51 -2.76
CA ASP A 36 0.37 12.77 -3.03
C ASP A 36 -0.48 11.53 -2.77
N LEU A 37 0.04 10.36 -3.12
CA LEU A 37 -0.65 9.09 -2.88
C LEU A 37 -0.91 8.92 -1.38
N GLU A 38 0.09 9.15 -0.55
CA GLU A 38 -0.05 8.96 0.89
C GLU A 38 -0.99 9.98 1.52
N ARG A 39 -1.15 11.14 0.88
CA ARG A 39 -2.09 12.16 1.34
C ARG A 39 -3.51 11.95 0.86
N GLY A 40 -3.74 10.89 0.08
CA GLY A 40 -5.06 10.62 -0.46
C GLY A 40 -5.43 11.49 -1.63
N ARG A 41 -4.45 12.06 -2.33
CA ARG A 41 -4.68 12.94 -3.46
C ARG A 41 -4.62 12.23 -4.80
N ARG A 42 -4.26 10.96 -4.80
CA ARG A 42 -4.19 10.16 -6.02
C ARG A 42 -5.16 9.00 -5.93
N ASN A 43 -5.70 8.62 -7.08
CA ASN A 43 -6.60 7.49 -7.17
C ASN A 43 -6.00 6.49 -8.16
N PRO A 44 -5.06 5.65 -7.70
CA PRO A 44 -4.35 4.76 -8.61
C PRO A 44 -5.27 3.75 -9.26
N THR A 45 -4.94 3.38 -10.49
CA THR A 45 -5.64 2.30 -11.19
C THR A 45 -5.21 0.97 -10.57
N VAL A 46 -5.92 -0.10 -10.94
CA VAL A 46 -5.55 -1.44 -10.49
C VAL A 46 -4.13 -1.79 -10.92
N VAL A 47 -3.75 -1.41 -12.13
CA VAL A 47 -2.40 -1.66 -12.63
C VAL A 47 -1.37 -0.95 -11.77
N THR A 48 -1.62 0.32 -11.46
CA THR A 48 -0.70 1.09 -10.61
C THR A 48 -0.60 0.49 -9.22
N LEU A 49 -1.74 0.06 -8.64
CA LEU A 49 -1.73 -0.60 -7.33
C LEU A 49 -0.85 -1.85 -7.36
N PHE A 50 -0.97 -2.63 -8.42
CA PHE A 50 -0.19 -3.85 -8.57
C PHE A 50 1.30 -3.53 -8.63
N GLU A 51 1.67 -2.49 -9.38
CA GLU A 51 3.07 -2.08 -9.48
C GLU A 51 3.63 -1.60 -8.15
N LEU A 52 2.85 -0.82 -7.41
CA LEU A 52 3.25 -0.35 -6.09
C LEU A 52 3.44 -1.52 -5.14
N ALA A 53 2.49 -2.44 -5.14
CA ALA A 53 2.54 -3.62 -4.26
C ALA A 53 3.74 -4.50 -4.58
N ASN A 54 4.05 -4.68 -5.86
CA ASN A 54 5.20 -5.45 -6.29
C ASN A 54 6.50 -4.90 -5.71
N THR A 55 6.68 -3.59 -5.79
CA THR A 55 7.90 -2.96 -5.25
C THR A 55 7.97 -3.12 -3.73
N LEU A 56 6.81 -3.05 -3.06
CA LEU A 56 6.73 -3.25 -1.62
C LEU A 56 6.90 -4.71 -1.20
N GLY A 57 6.64 -5.64 -2.11
CA GLY A 57 6.67 -7.06 -1.76
C GLY A 57 5.42 -7.50 -1.03
N VAL A 58 4.28 -6.86 -1.29
CA VAL A 58 3.00 -7.22 -0.69
C VAL A 58 1.97 -7.44 -1.80
N SER A 59 0.80 -7.94 -1.43
CA SER A 59 -0.29 -8.09 -2.38
C SER A 59 -0.98 -6.75 -2.60
N HIS A 60 -1.44 -6.51 -3.84
CA HIS A 60 -2.23 -5.30 -4.10
C HIS A 60 -3.50 -5.27 -3.26
N VAL A 61 -4.01 -6.43 -2.85
CA VAL A 61 -5.18 -6.51 -1.97
C VAL A 61 -4.88 -5.86 -0.63
N ASP A 62 -3.65 -6.02 -0.13
CA ASP A 62 -3.26 -5.40 1.14
C ASP A 62 -3.40 -3.90 1.11
N LEU A 63 -3.21 -3.28 -0.06
CA LEU A 63 -3.29 -1.83 -0.17
C LEU A 63 -4.73 -1.31 -0.12
N VAL A 64 -5.71 -2.16 -0.41
CA VAL A 64 -7.11 -1.75 -0.45
C VAL A 64 -7.95 -2.35 0.68
N THR A 65 -7.33 -3.07 1.60
CA THR A 65 -8.04 -3.73 2.68
C THR A 65 -7.94 -2.89 3.95
N PRO A 66 -9.07 -2.52 4.57
CA PRO A 66 -9.03 -1.79 5.84
C PRO A 66 -8.33 -2.63 6.92
N ASP A 67 -7.58 -1.95 7.80
CA ASP A 67 -6.82 -2.62 8.85
C ASP A 67 -7.67 -3.55 9.70
N ASP A 68 -8.85 -3.07 10.12
CA ASP A 68 -9.73 -3.86 10.97
C ASP A 68 -10.23 -5.11 10.25
N GLU A 69 -10.59 -4.98 8.98
CA GLU A 69 -11.01 -6.12 8.19
C GLU A 69 -9.87 -7.10 7.97
N ALA A 70 -8.68 -6.58 7.70
CA ALA A 70 -7.51 -7.44 7.48
C ALA A 70 -7.23 -8.28 8.71
N ARG A 71 -7.29 -7.67 9.90
CA ARG A 71 -7.06 -8.40 11.13
C ARG A 71 -8.15 -9.45 11.39
N SER A 72 -9.40 -9.07 11.17
CA SER A 72 -10.53 -9.97 11.34
C SER A 72 -10.42 -11.17 10.42
N GLU A 73 -10.12 -10.92 9.17
CA GLU A 73 -10.03 -11.98 8.18
C GLU A 73 -8.89 -12.95 8.50
N ARG A 74 -7.74 -12.41 8.89
CA ARG A 74 -6.62 -13.26 9.26
C ARG A 74 -6.96 -14.15 10.45
N THR A 75 -7.64 -13.59 11.44
CA THR A 75 -8.07 -14.34 12.60
C THR A 75 -9.02 -15.45 12.21
N LYS A 76 -10.01 -15.13 11.39
CA LYS A 76 -10.98 -16.12 10.94
C LYS A 76 -10.33 -17.22 10.13
N SER A 77 -9.43 -16.87 9.25
CA SER A 77 -8.72 -17.86 8.45
C SER A 77 -7.93 -18.80 9.31
N SER A 78 -7.26 -18.28 10.33
CA SER A 78 -6.50 -19.11 11.24
C SER A 78 -7.40 -20.11 11.96
N LYS A 79 -8.57 -19.68 12.37
CA LYS A 79 -9.50 -20.55 13.07
C LYS A 79 -10.03 -21.67 12.20
N ARG A 80 -10.20 -21.42 10.92
CA ARG A 80 -10.73 -22.42 10.01
C ARG A 80 -9.72 -23.48 9.62
N ARG A 81 -8.48 -23.16 9.77
CA ARG A 81 -7.42 -24.08 9.38
C ARG A 81 -6.80 -24.79 10.55
#